data_7a9edd7414b6329b0ce3e9685ab853e0
#
_entry.id   7a9edd7414b6329b0ce3e9685ab853e0
#
_cell.length_a   1.000
_cell.length_b   1.000
_cell.length_c   1.000
_cell.angle_alpha   90.00
_cell.angle_beta   90.00
_cell.angle_gamma   90.00
#
_symmetry.space_group_name_H-M   'P 1'
#
loop_
_entity.id
_entity.type
_entity.pdbx_description
1 polymer ?
#
loop_
_entity_poly.entity_id
_entity_poly.type
_entity_poly.pdbx_seq_one_letter_code
_entity_poly.pdbx_strand_id
1 'polypeptide(L)'
;MHQQTSTHIPFLPPLAMRLALVIGLLVTLTLAIWAGLLRMGWALPALSSDMVMGHGSLMIAGVAGTLIALERAVALQRRWVFLAPALSAAGAILLMLGAPAFLSAILFFMGSAVYVAASALMVKLVPDRYVQVMGLGAVCLLIGNALRLV
;
A
#
# COMPACT_ATOMS: atom_id res chain seq x y z
N MET A 1 31.91 28.09 -11.10
CA MET A 1 31.18 26.82 -11.04
C MET A 1 29.73 27.15 -10.81
N HIS A 2 28.89 27.18 -11.88
CA HIS A 2 27.46 27.38 -11.78
C HIS A 2 26.82 26.04 -11.34
N GLN A 3 26.38 25.96 -10.07
CA GLN A 3 25.46 24.91 -9.65
C GLN A 3 24.10 25.15 -10.37
N GLN A 4 23.83 24.38 -11.39
CA GLN A 4 22.47 24.25 -11.92
C GLN A 4 21.64 23.56 -10.82
N THR A 5 20.97 24.36 -10.02
CA THR A 5 19.85 23.91 -9.19
C THR A 5 18.74 23.49 -10.17
N SER A 6 18.69 22.20 -10.47
CA SER A 6 17.52 21.64 -11.17
C SER A 6 16.32 21.88 -10.28
N THR A 7 15.50 22.86 -10.63
CA THR A 7 14.21 23.14 -10.00
C THR A 7 13.29 21.95 -10.23
N HIS A 8 13.35 21.01 -9.31
CA HIS A 8 12.43 19.87 -9.30
C HIS A 8 11.03 20.43 -8.97
N ILE A 9 10.18 20.62 -9.98
CA ILE A 9 8.79 21.04 -9.77
C ILE A 9 8.12 19.93 -8.94
N PRO A 10 7.66 20.21 -7.70
CA PRO A 10 7.02 19.21 -6.86
C PRO A 10 5.73 18.73 -7.51
N PHE A 11 5.59 17.42 -7.71
CA PHE A 11 4.37 16.84 -8.24
C PHE A 11 3.35 16.70 -7.12
N LEU A 12 2.36 17.57 -7.12
CA LEU A 12 1.15 17.40 -6.32
C LEU A 12 0.08 16.75 -7.19
N PRO A 13 -0.40 15.54 -6.86
CA PRO A 13 -1.46 14.92 -7.62
C PRO A 13 -2.73 15.77 -7.54
N PRO A 14 -3.57 15.77 -8.60
CA PRO A 14 -4.84 16.49 -8.61
C PRO A 14 -5.71 16.07 -7.42
N LEU A 15 -6.52 16.98 -6.90
CA LEU A 15 -7.38 16.74 -5.73
C LEU A 15 -8.23 15.48 -5.89
N ALA A 16 -8.76 15.24 -7.08
CA ALA A 16 -9.55 14.05 -7.38
C ALA A 16 -8.77 12.74 -7.12
N MET A 17 -7.49 12.68 -7.50
CA MET A 17 -6.67 11.50 -7.25
C MET A 17 -6.38 11.29 -5.76
N ARG A 18 -6.16 12.37 -5.01
CA ARG A 18 -5.98 12.30 -3.56
C ARG A 18 -7.24 11.80 -2.87
N LEU A 19 -8.39 12.36 -3.24
CA LEU A 19 -9.68 11.93 -2.69
C LEU A 19 -9.97 10.47 -3.03
N ALA A 20 -9.73 10.03 -4.27
CA ALA A 20 -9.92 8.64 -4.67
C ALA A 20 -9.06 7.67 -3.83
N LEU A 21 -7.80 8.01 -3.57
CA LEU A 21 -6.90 7.19 -2.74
C LEU A 21 -7.35 7.15 -1.27
N VAL A 22 -7.78 8.29 -0.71
CA VAL A 22 -8.28 8.36 0.67
C VAL A 22 -9.60 7.61 0.81
N ILE A 23 -10.53 7.77 -0.13
CA ILE A 23 -11.81 7.04 -0.12
C ILE A 23 -11.53 5.54 -0.26
N GLY A 24 -10.66 5.13 -1.18
CA GLY A 24 -10.25 3.73 -1.35
C GLY A 24 -9.67 3.15 -0.06
N LEU A 25 -8.81 3.90 0.63
CA LEU A 25 -8.26 3.51 1.93
C LEU A 25 -9.35 3.33 3.00
N LEU A 26 -10.30 4.27 3.11
CA LEU A 26 -11.39 4.19 4.08
C LEU A 26 -12.31 3.01 3.79
N VAL A 27 -12.66 2.77 2.53
CA VAL A 27 -13.43 1.60 2.11
C VAL A 27 -12.68 0.32 2.47
N THR A 28 -11.39 0.22 2.13
CA THR A 28 -10.56 -0.94 2.46
C THR A 28 -10.49 -1.17 3.97
N LEU A 29 -10.32 -0.12 4.76
CA LEU A 29 -10.31 -0.21 6.23
C LEU A 29 -11.64 -0.72 6.78
N THR A 30 -12.76 -0.18 6.33
CA THR A 30 -14.09 -0.62 6.76
C THR A 30 -14.30 -2.11 6.47
N LEU A 31 -13.96 -2.54 5.26
CA LEU A 31 -14.11 -3.94 4.86
C LEU A 31 -13.10 -4.87 5.55
N ALA A 32 -11.90 -4.39 5.84
CA ALA A 32 -10.93 -5.15 6.62
C ALA A 32 -11.40 -5.36 8.06
N ILE A 33 -12.01 -4.33 8.70
CA ILE A 33 -12.65 -4.46 10.02
C ILE A 33 -13.81 -5.45 9.94
N TRP A 34 -14.66 -5.34 8.92
CA TRP A 34 -15.77 -6.26 8.69
C TRP A 34 -15.30 -7.72 8.58
N ALA A 35 -14.27 -7.98 7.81
CA ALA A 35 -13.64 -9.30 7.71
C ALA A 35 -13.11 -9.80 9.06
N GLY A 36 -12.58 -8.91 9.88
CA GLY A 36 -12.13 -9.22 11.23
C GLY A 36 -13.28 -9.62 12.17
N LEU A 37 -14.40 -8.91 12.11
CA LEU A 37 -15.60 -9.22 12.89
C LEU A 37 -16.17 -10.59 12.50
N LEU A 38 -16.27 -10.90 11.21
CA LEU A 38 -16.65 -12.22 10.71
C LEU A 38 -15.72 -13.32 11.26
N ARG A 39 -14.41 -13.07 11.27
CA ARG A 39 -13.41 -14.01 11.78
C ARG A 39 -13.56 -14.25 13.29
N MET A 40 -14.06 -13.27 14.04
CA MET A 40 -14.39 -13.39 15.46
C MET A 40 -15.74 -14.07 15.73
N GLY A 41 -16.44 -14.54 14.70
CA GLY A 41 -17.71 -15.25 14.86
C GLY A 41 -18.96 -14.36 14.90
N TRP A 42 -18.86 -13.09 14.54
CA TRP A 42 -20.05 -12.23 14.41
C TRP A 42 -20.91 -12.69 13.24
N ALA A 43 -22.22 -12.80 13.45
CA ALA A 43 -23.19 -13.21 12.42
C ALA A 43 -23.47 -12.08 11.41
N LEU A 44 -22.45 -11.69 10.65
CA LEU A 44 -22.52 -10.68 9.60
C LEU A 44 -22.54 -11.37 8.23
N PRO A 45 -23.18 -10.79 7.20
CA PRO A 45 -23.12 -11.34 5.86
C PRO A 45 -21.68 -11.29 5.31
N ALA A 46 -21.18 -12.42 4.82
CA ALA A 46 -19.89 -12.47 4.14
C ALA A 46 -20.07 -12.05 2.67
N LEU A 47 -19.25 -11.10 2.20
CA LEU A 47 -19.25 -10.67 0.79
C LEU A 47 -18.59 -11.70 -0.11
N SER A 48 -17.58 -12.42 0.40
CA SER A 48 -16.93 -13.55 -0.26
C SER A 48 -16.34 -14.50 0.77
N SER A 49 -16.15 -15.79 0.42
CA SER A 49 -15.49 -16.80 1.26
C SER A 49 -14.05 -16.38 1.59
N ASP A 50 -13.38 -15.79 0.62
CA ASP A 50 -11.95 -15.41 0.72
C ASP A 50 -11.72 -14.17 1.58
N MET A 51 -12.75 -13.36 1.82
CA MET A 51 -12.68 -12.17 2.64
C MET A 51 -12.25 -12.48 4.08
N VAL A 52 -12.83 -13.54 4.67
CA VAL A 52 -12.53 -13.92 6.06
C VAL A 52 -11.09 -14.41 6.19
N MET A 53 -10.63 -15.23 5.24
CA MET A 53 -9.26 -15.73 5.20
C MET A 53 -8.26 -14.61 4.83
N GLY A 54 -8.69 -13.67 4.00
CA GLY A 54 -7.92 -12.52 3.54
C GLY A 54 -7.77 -11.38 4.55
N HIS A 55 -8.42 -11.43 5.73
CA HIS A 55 -8.40 -10.35 6.72
C HIS A 55 -6.99 -9.82 7.02
N GLY A 56 -6.03 -10.72 7.31
CA GLY A 56 -4.65 -10.31 7.61
C GLY A 56 -3.99 -9.56 6.45
N SER A 57 -4.24 -9.98 5.23
CA SER A 57 -3.71 -9.33 4.02
C SER A 57 -4.36 -7.98 3.77
N LEU A 58 -5.67 -7.89 4.00
CA LEU A 58 -6.41 -6.62 3.90
C LEU A 58 -5.88 -5.61 4.91
N MET A 59 -5.65 -6.00 6.16
CA MET A 59 -5.13 -5.11 7.19
C MET A 59 -3.69 -4.68 6.92
N ILE A 60 -2.80 -5.61 6.59
CA ILE A 60 -1.37 -5.32 6.47
C ILE A 60 -1.03 -4.75 5.10
N ALA A 61 -1.34 -5.47 4.01
CA ALA A 61 -0.97 -5.04 2.66
C ALA A 61 -1.98 -4.04 2.08
N GLY A 62 -3.28 -4.23 2.35
CA GLY A 62 -4.35 -3.35 1.87
C GLY A 62 -4.38 -2.03 2.62
N VAL A 63 -4.61 -2.03 3.92
CA VAL A 63 -4.79 -0.80 4.71
C VAL A 63 -3.44 -0.16 5.05
N ALA A 64 -2.61 -0.84 5.86
CA ALA A 64 -1.36 -0.26 6.32
C ALA A 64 -0.39 -0.01 5.15
N GLY A 65 -0.28 -0.95 4.20
CA GLY A 65 0.55 -0.80 3.00
C GLY A 65 0.13 0.40 2.15
N THR A 66 -1.18 0.59 1.90
CA THR A 66 -1.68 1.74 1.14
C THR A 66 -1.44 3.05 1.87
N LEU A 67 -1.72 3.11 3.18
CA LEU A 67 -1.58 4.33 3.99
C LEU A 67 -0.12 4.79 4.03
N ILE A 68 0.80 3.89 4.39
CA ILE A 68 2.22 4.23 4.53
C ILE A 68 2.84 4.55 3.17
N ALA A 69 2.46 3.81 2.11
CA ALA A 69 2.93 4.10 0.76
C ALA A 69 2.40 5.45 0.25
N LEU A 70 1.17 5.83 0.59
CA LEU A 70 0.59 7.14 0.25
C LEU A 70 1.33 8.27 0.95
N GLU A 71 1.63 8.12 2.24
CA GLU A 71 2.44 9.08 3.01
C GLU A 71 3.81 9.30 2.34
N ARG A 72 4.49 8.21 1.93
CA ARG A 72 5.77 8.30 1.22
C ARG A 72 5.64 8.97 -0.15
N ALA A 73 4.58 8.67 -0.89
CA ALA A 73 4.32 9.29 -2.19
C ALA A 73 4.12 10.80 -2.07
N VAL A 74 3.40 11.25 -1.04
CA VAL A 74 3.21 12.67 -0.75
C VAL A 74 4.52 13.33 -0.30
N ALA A 75 5.31 12.67 0.53
CA ALA A 75 6.59 13.19 1.00
C ALA A 75 7.64 13.33 -0.13
N LEU A 76 7.73 12.34 -1.02
CA LEU A 76 8.68 12.34 -2.15
C LEU A 76 8.23 13.17 -3.35
N GLN A 77 6.93 13.44 -3.48
CA GLN A 77 6.31 14.22 -4.58
C GLN A 77 6.71 13.74 -5.99
N ARG A 78 6.93 12.43 -6.15
CA ARG A 78 7.29 11.80 -7.42
C ARG A 78 6.13 10.95 -7.96
N ARG A 79 5.79 11.13 -9.24
CA ARG A 79 4.63 10.47 -9.89
C ARG A 79 4.65 8.95 -9.74
N TRP A 80 5.80 8.31 -9.97
CA TRP A 80 5.94 6.87 -9.93
C TRP A 80 5.70 6.27 -8.52
N VAL A 81 5.94 7.03 -7.46
CA VAL A 81 5.74 6.55 -6.08
C VAL A 81 4.27 6.33 -5.77
N PHE A 82 3.36 7.07 -6.44
CA PHE A 82 1.91 6.88 -6.29
C PHE A 82 1.42 5.52 -6.83
N LEU A 83 2.23 4.81 -7.61
CA LEU A 83 1.92 3.43 -8.00
C LEU A 83 1.86 2.48 -6.81
N ALA A 84 2.66 2.71 -5.76
CA ALA A 84 2.66 1.85 -4.58
C ALA A 84 1.28 1.81 -3.89
N PRO A 85 0.70 2.95 -3.42
CA PRO A 85 -0.63 2.93 -2.81
C PRO A 85 -1.73 2.53 -3.80
N ALA A 86 -1.62 2.87 -5.09
CA ALA A 86 -2.61 2.50 -6.09
C ALA A 86 -2.66 0.98 -6.30
N LEU A 87 -1.52 0.31 -6.40
CA LEU A 87 -1.43 -1.15 -6.56
C LEU A 87 -1.93 -1.87 -5.29
N SER A 88 -1.56 -1.38 -4.11
CA SER A 88 -2.03 -1.95 -2.84
C SER A 88 -3.55 -1.81 -2.68
N ALA A 89 -4.11 -0.64 -2.97
CA ALA A 89 -5.55 -0.42 -2.94
C ALA A 89 -6.29 -1.29 -3.96
N ALA A 90 -5.77 -1.39 -5.20
CA ALA A 90 -6.35 -2.25 -6.23
C ALA A 90 -6.32 -3.73 -5.82
N GLY A 91 -5.22 -4.21 -5.23
CA GLY A 91 -5.12 -5.57 -4.69
C GLY A 91 -6.15 -5.85 -3.60
N ALA A 92 -6.37 -4.89 -2.69
CA ALA A 92 -7.38 -5.00 -1.66
C ALA A 92 -8.80 -5.05 -2.25
N ILE A 93 -9.11 -4.16 -3.19
CA ILE A 93 -10.43 -4.14 -3.88
C ILE A 93 -10.69 -5.45 -4.61
N LEU A 94 -9.72 -5.99 -5.35
CA LEU A 94 -9.88 -7.27 -6.04
C LEU A 94 -10.13 -8.43 -5.07
N LEU A 95 -9.41 -8.47 -3.95
CA LEU A 95 -9.62 -9.49 -2.93
C LEU A 95 -11.04 -9.43 -2.35
N MET A 96 -11.58 -8.24 -2.14
CA MET A 96 -12.94 -8.03 -1.64
C MET A 96 -14.01 -8.41 -2.65
N LEU A 97 -13.76 -8.18 -3.94
CA LEU A 97 -14.67 -8.55 -5.03
C LEU A 97 -14.67 -10.07 -5.32
N GLY A 98 -13.90 -10.87 -4.56
CA GLY A 98 -13.81 -12.31 -4.77
C GLY A 98 -12.95 -12.69 -5.99
N ALA A 99 -12.09 -11.81 -6.47
CA ALA A 99 -11.13 -12.15 -7.51
C ALA A 99 -10.13 -13.21 -6.99
N PRO A 100 -9.53 -14.02 -7.87
CA PRO A 100 -8.54 -15.02 -7.45
C PRO A 100 -7.47 -14.39 -6.55
N ALA A 101 -7.23 -14.99 -5.38
CA ALA A 101 -6.32 -14.49 -4.36
C ALA A 101 -4.89 -14.22 -4.90
N PHE A 102 -4.49 -15.00 -5.91
CA PHE A 102 -3.22 -14.83 -6.61
C PHE A 102 -3.08 -13.46 -7.30
N LEU A 103 -4.14 -12.95 -7.94
CA LEU A 103 -4.11 -11.61 -8.57
C LEU A 103 -3.91 -10.50 -7.52
N SER A 104 -4.61 -10.60 -6.40
CA SER A 104 -4.43 -9.67 -5.29
C SER A 104 -3.02 -9.74 -4.70
N ALA A 105 -2.47 -10.96 -4.55
CA ALA A 105 -1.11 -11.18 -4.07
C ALA A 105 -0.06 -10.55 -5.01
N ILE A 106 -0.21 -10.67 -6.34
CA ILE A 106 0.66 -10.00 -7.31
C ILE A 106 0.62 -8.48 -7.13
N LEU A 107 -0.57 -7.88 -7.00
CA LEU A 107 -0.69 -6.44 -6.85
C LEU A 107 -0.09 -5.95 -5.52
N PHE A 108 -0.27 -6.69 -4.43
CA PHE A 108 0.39 -6.39 -3.15
C PHE A 108 1.91 -6.50 -3.24
N PHE A 109 2.41 -7.52 -3.93
CA PHE A 109 3.84 -7.68 -4.18
C PHE A 109 4.40 -6.54 -5.01
N MET A 110 3.79 -6.19 -6.13
CA MET A 110 4.21 -5.08 -6.98
C MET A 110 4.15 -3.73 -6.24
N GLY A 111 3.09 -3.48 -5.49
CA GLY A 111 2.95 -2.28 -4.64
C GLY A 111 4.05 -2.18 -3.60
N SER A 112 4.37 -3.28 -2.92
CA SER A 112 5.46 -3.32 -1.93
C SER A 112 6.84 -3.18 -2.58
N ALA A 113 7.07 -3.67 -3.79
CA ALA A 113 8.31 -3.47 -4.53
C ALA A 113 8.53 -1.98 -4.87
N VAL A 114 7.50 -1.30 -5.35
CA VAL A 114 7.55 0.17 -5.56
C VAL A 114 7.77 0.90 -4.25
N TYR A 115 7.14 0.47 -3.16
CA TYR A 115 7.33 1.06 -1.83
C TYR A 115 8.75 0.89 -1.31
N VAL A 116 9.39 -0.27 -1.52
CA VAL A 116 10.82 -0.49 -1.19
C VAL A 116 11.71 0.46 -1.98
N ALA A 117 11.47 0.60 -3.30
CA ALA A 117 12.24 1.53 -4.13
C ALA A 117 12.08 2.99 -3.66
N ALA A 118 10.87 3.40 -3.27
CA ALA A 118 10.60 4.71 -2.71
C ALA A 118 11.32 4.92 -1.36
N SER A 119 11.30 3.90 -0.50
CA SER A 119 11.98 3.92 0.81
C SER A 119 13.50 4.00 0.65
N ALA A 120 14.07 3.27 -0.30
CA ALA A 120 15.50 3.35 -0.62
C ALA A 120 15.91 4.75 -1.12
N LEU A 121 15.04 5.39 -1.92
CA LEU A 121 15.27 6.78 -2.33
C LEU A 121 15.21 7.73 -1.12
N MET A 122 14.24 7.54 -0.20
CA MET A 122 14.12 8.36 0.99
C MET A 122 15.36 8.24 1.89
N VAL A 123 15.89 7.02 2.10
CA VAL A 123 17.12 6.78 2.85
C VAL A 123 18.32 7.49 2.22
N LYS A 124 18.38 7.55 0.87
CA LYS A 124 19.45 8.31 0.18
C LYS A 124 19.33 9.82 0.37
N LEU A 125 18.12 10.35 0.45
CA LEU A 125 17.87 11.79 0.63
C LEU A 125 18.01 12.23 2.08
N VAL A 126 17.59 11.37 3.02
CA VAL A 126 17.60 11.63 4.47
C VAL A 126 18.14 10.38 5.17
N PRO A 127 19.47 10.28 5.38
CA PRO A 127 20.13 9.08 5.89
C PRO A 127 20.01 8.91 7.42
N ASP A 128 18.86 9.26 7.99
CA ASP A 128 18.60 9.14 9.41
C ASP A 128 18.24 7.71 9.81
N ARG A 129 18.55 7.31 11.04
CA ARG A 129 18.31 5.95 11.55
C ARG A 129 16.84 5.55 11.48
N TYR A 130 15.91 6.47 11.82
CA TYR A 130 14.48 6.17 11.75
C TYR A 130 14.02 5.88 10.31
N VAL A 131 14.58 6.60 9.31
CA VAL A 131 14.25 6.37 7.89
C VAL A 131 14.78 5.01 7.43
N GLN A 132 15.98 4.62 7.91
CA GLN A 132 16.54 3.29 7.62
C GLN A 132 15.69 2.16 8.21
N VAL A 133 15.23 2.30 9.47
CA VAL A 133 14.32 1.33 10.11
C VAL A 133 13.00 1.22 9.34
N MET A 134 12.43 2.33 8.88
CA MET A 134 11.24 2.31 8.04
C MET A 134 11.50 1.63 6.69
N GLY A 135 12.69 1.81 6.11
CA GLY A 135 13.13 1.10 4.90
C GLY A 135 13.21 -0.42 5.11
N LEU A 136 13.74 -0.85 6.26
CA LEU A 136 13.73 -2.29 6.63
C LEU A 136 12.31 -2.84 6.75
N GLY A 137 11.38 -2.08 7.35
CA GLY A 137 9.96 -2.45 7.39
C GLY A 137 9.35 -2.63 6.01
N ALA A 138 9.72 -1.78 5.03
CA ALA A 138 9.30 -1.94 3.64
C ALA A 138 9.80 -3.26 3.03
N VAL A 139 11.05 -3.64 3.30
CA VAL A 139 11.62 -4.92 2.84
C VAL A 139 10.89 -6.10 3.47
N CYS A 140 10.60 -6.05 4.78
CA CYS A 140 9.81 -7.08 5.45
C CYS A 140 8.42 -7.25 4.83
N LEU A 141 7.75 -6.14 4.49
CA LEU A 141 6.46 -6.17 3.80
C LEU A 141 6.57 -6.83 2.42
N LEU A 142 7.62 -6.51 1.66
CA LEU A 142 7.88 -7.13 0.35
C LEU A 142 8.08 -8.64 0.48
N ILE A 143 8.91 -9.08 1.43
CA ILE A 143 9.16 -10.51 1.69
C ILE A 143 7.85 -11.21 2.07
N GLY A 144 7.06 -10.63 2.98
CA GLY A 144 5.77 -11.19 3.38
C GLY A 144 4.79 -11.32 2.21
N ASN A 145 4.75 -10.34 1.30
CA ASN A 145 3.91 -10.42 0.09
C ASN A 145 4.47 -11.41 -0.94
N ALA A 146 5.81 -11.58 -1.04
CA ALA A 146 6.42 -12.59 -1.91
C ALA A 146 6.08 -14.02 -1.45
N LEU A 147 6.13 -14.29 -0.14
CA LEU A 147 5.79 -15.60 0.43
C LEU A 147 4.32 -16.01 0.19
N ARG A 148 3.45 -15.08 -0.16
CA ARG A 148 2.05 -15.36 -0.51
C ARG A 148 1.87 -15.77 -1.98
N LEU A 149 2.90 -15.65 -2.80
CA LEU A 149 2.88 -16.08 -4.21
C LEU A 149 3.28 -17.55 -4.38
N VAL A 150 3.85 -18.14 -3.32
CA VAL A 150 4.30 -19.54 -3.25
C VAL A 150 3.27 -20.38 -2.52
#